data_832df5d4e8aaca750189770a9620e37f
#
_entry.id   832df5d4e8aaca750189770a9620e37f
#
_cell.length_a   1.000
_cell.length_b   1.000
_cell.length_c   1.000
_cell.angle_alpha   90.00
_cell.angle_beta   90.00
_cell.angle_gamma   90.00
#
_symmetry.space_group_name_H-M   'P 1'
#
loop_
_entity.id
_entity.type
_entity.pdbx_description
1 polymer ?
#
loop_
_entity_poly.entity_id
_entity_poly.type
_entity_poly.pdbx_seq_one_letter_code
_entity_poly.pdbx_strand_id
1 'polypeptide(L)'
;MPLLVLAWWVSNLLLCRIMLHKSEWSAAKASAHLALKNFTLGAIALASAVAILGWSSGTWQISALKFSSIPTMAMAFSGVLILIAALSQSAIWPFHRWLLSSLNSPTPVSALMHAGLVNGGGFLIARFAFVFLEQAWLMQWVFI
;
A
#
# COMPACT_ATOMS: atom_id res chain seq x y z
N MET A 1 -4.29 7.84 11.91
CA MET A 1 -3.88 6.67 11.10
C MET A 1 -5.06 5.90 10.49
N PRO A 2 -6.18 5.59 11.15
CA PRO A 2 -7.28 4.83 10.55
C PRO A 2 -7.88 5.43 9.28
N LEU A 3 -8.03 6.75 9.23
CA LEU A 3 -8.51 7.47 8.04
C LEU A 3 -7.64 7.22 6.79
N LEU A 4 -6.32 7.14 6.97
CA LEU A 4 -5.39 6.83 5.89
C LEU A 4 -5.64 5.41 5.33
N VAL A 5 -5.85 4.43 6.21
CA VAL A 5 -6.17 3.05 5.80
C VAL A 5 -7.49 2.99 5.04
N LEU A 6 -8.52 3.69 5.53
CA LEU A 6 -9.83 3.75 4.86
C LEU A 6 -9.73 4.42 3.48
N ALA A 7 -9.09 5.58 3.39
CA ALA A 7 -8.91 6.29 2.13
C ALA A 7 -8.12 5.44 1.14
N TRP A 8 -7.07 4.77 1.60
CA TRP A 8 -6.26 3.85 0.80
C TRP A 8 -7.10 2.70 0.24
N TRP A 9 -7.88 2.04 1.07
CA TRP A 9 -8.73 0.92 0.66
C TRP A 9 -9.82 1.36 -0.32
N VAL A 10 -10.52 2.45 -0.01
CA VAL A 10 -11.58 3.00 -0.88
C VAL A 10 -11.03 3.38 -2.25
N SER A 11 -9.88 4.06 -2.32
CA SER A 11 -9.23 4.43 -3.58
C SER A 11 -8.92 3.21 -4.45
N ASN A 12 -8.40 2.15 -3.84
CA ASN A 12 -8.08 0.90 -4.53
C ASN A 12 -9.33 0.15 -5.01
N LEU A 13 -10.41 0.13 -4.21
CA LEU A 13 -11.69 -0.44 -4.62
C LEU A 13 -12.31 0.32 -5.79
N LEU A 14 -12.25 1.65 -5.76
CA LEU A 14 -12.73 2.48 -6.87
C LEU A 14 -11.96 2.20 -8.16
N LEU A 15 -10.62 2.08 -8.07
CA LEU A 15 -9.81 1.70 -9.23
C LEU A 15 -10.24 0.34 -9.79
N CYS A 16 -10.38 -0.67 -8.95
CA CYS A 16 -10.82 -2.00 -9.40
C CYS A 16 -12.19 -1.95 -10.07
N ARG A 17 -13.11 -1.12 -9.56
CA ARG A 17 -14.43 -0.91 -10.19
C ARG A 17 -14.33 -0.25 -11.55
N ILE A 18 -13.48 0.74 -11.72
CA ILE A 18 -13.27 1.42 -13.01
C ILE A 18 -12.59 0.46 -14.01
N MET A 19 -11.66 -0.39 -13.56
CA MET A 19 -11.08 -1.45 -14.39
C MET A 19 -12.12 -2.43 -14.93
N LEU A 20 -13.22 -2.65 -14.21
CA LEU A 20 -14.36 -3.50 -14.61
C LEU A 20 -15.34 -2.81 -15.56
N HIS A 21 -15.06 -1.60 -16.06
CA HIS A 21 -15.97 -0.84 -16.93
C HIS A 21 -16.41 -1.62 -18.18
N LYS A 22 -15.55 -2.47 -18.74
CA LYS A 22 -15.91 -3.43 -19.81
C LYS A 22 -16.04 -4.83 -19.22
N SER A 23 -17.09 -5.04 -18.43
CA SER A 23 -17.34 -6.31 -17.71
C SER A 23 -17.57 -7.53 -18.63
N GLU A 24 -17.78 -7.32 -19.93
CA GLU A 24 -17.92 -8.40 -20.91
C GLU A 24 -16.57 -9.02 -21.30
N TRP A 25 -15.46 -8.28 -21.13
CA TRP A 25 -14.13 -8.77 -21.43
C TRP A 25 -13.57 -9.64 -20.31
N SER A 26 -13.31 -10.90 -20.62
CA SER A 26 -12.69 -11.85 -19.68
C SER A 26 -11.30 -11.37 -19.18
N ALA A 27 -10.52 -10.73 -20.05
CA ALA A 27 -9.21 -10.15 -19.72
C ALA A 27 -9.34 -8.99 -18.72
N ALA A 28 -10.35 -8.11 -18.87
CA ALA A 28 -10.58 -7.02 -17.93
C ALA A 28 -10.99 -7.54 -16.55
N LYS A 29 -11.84 -8.57 -16.49
CA LYS A 29 -12.20 -9.24 -15.23
C LYS A 29 -11.00 -9.86 -14.53
N ALA A 30 -10.17 -10.59 -15.28
CA ALA A 30 -8.96 -11.21 -14.74
C ALA A 30 -7.98 -10.18 -14.17
N SER A 31 -7.76 -9.07 -14.90
CA SER A 31 -6.90 -7.97 -14.47
C SER A 31 -7.41 -7.28 -13.21
N ALA A 32 -8.70 -6.93 -13.18
CA ALA A 32 -9.33 -6.30 -12.02
C ALA A 32 -9.30 -7.23 -10.78
N HIS A 33 -9.50 -8.53 -10.98
CA HIS A 33 -9.46 -9.50 -9.88
C HIS A 33 -8.04 -9.67 -9.33
N LEU A 34 -7.03 -9.68 -10.19
CA LEU A 34 -5.63 -9.72 -9.79
C LEU A 34 -5.23 -8.45 -9.03
N ALA A 35 -5.64 -7.28 -9.53
CA ALA A 35 -5.43 -6.00 -8.85
C ALA A 35 -6.11 -5.99 -7.47
N LEU A 36 -7.38 -6.43 -7.39
CA LEU A 36 -8.11 -6.50 -6.13
C LEU A 36 -7.41 -7.37 -5.09
N LYS A 37 -6.92 -8.55 -5.49
CA LYS A 37 -6.15 -9.44 -4.58
C LYS A 37 -4.90 -8.75 -4.03
N ASN A 38 -4.13 -8.10 -4.89
CA ASN A 38 -2.91 -7.39 -4.47
C ASN A 38 -3.23 -6.20 -3.55
N PHE A 39 -4.23 -5.40 -3.89
CA PHE A 39 -4.63 -4.26 -3.07
C PHE A 39 -5.24 -4.67 -1.74
N THR A 40 -5.96 -5.80 -1.69
CA THR A 40 -6.47 -6.36 -0.43
C THR A 40 -5.32 -6.79 0.47
N LEU A 41 -4.33 -7.49 -0.07
CA LEU A 41 -3.12 -7.85 0.67
C LEU A 41 -2.42 -6.61 1.23
N GLY A 42 -2.19 -5.61 0.38
CA GLY A 42 -1.57 -4.34 0.79
C GLY A 42 -2.37 -3.59 1.86
N ALA A 43 -3.70 -3.56 1.73
CA ALA A 43 -4.58 -2.92 2.70
C ALA A 43 -4.59 -3.65 4.06
N ILE A 44 -4.59 -4.99 4.07
CA ILE A 44 -4.48 -5.79 5.29
C ILE A 44 -3.12 -5.54 5.96
N ALA A 45 -2.05 -5.53 5.19
CA ALA A 45 -0.71 -5.24 5.70
C ALA A 45 -0.65 -3.83 6.32
N LEU A 46 -1.16 -2.81 5.63
CA LEU A 46 -1.20 -1.44 6.14
C LEU A 46 -2.07 -1.31 7.40
N ALA A 47 -3.24 -1.95 7.41
CA ALA A 47 -4.14 -1.94 8.57
C ALA A 47 -3.48 -2.59 9.79
N SER A 48 -2.80 -3.73 9.60
CA SER A 48 -2.07 -4.42 10.65
C SER A 48 -0.91 -3.58 11.18
N ALA A 49 -0.14 -2.92 10.30
CA ALA A 49 0.94 -2.02 10.71
C ALA A 49 0.41 -0.85 11.56
N VAL A 50 -0.66 -0.22 11.10
CA VAL A 50 -1.32 0.89 11.81
C VAL A 50 -1.88 0.44 13.16
N ALA A 51 -2.45 -0.77 13.24
CA ALA A 51 -2.95 -1.34 14.48
C ALA A 51 -1.80 -1.58 15.49
N ILE A 52 -0.70 -2.19 15.05
CA ILE A 52 0.47 -2.42 15.90
C ILE A 52 1.04 -1.10 16.42
N LEU A 53 1.25 -0.12 15.54
CA LEU A 53 1.76 1.20 15.93
C LEU A 53 0.81 1.94 16.88
N GLY A 54 -0.50 1.90 16.60
CA GLY A 54 -1.52 2.57 17.43
C GLY A 54 -1.61 1.98 18.83
N TRP A 55 -1.61 0.66 18.95
CA TRP A 55 -1.64 -0.01 20.26
C TRP A 55 -0.35 0.16 21.05
N SER A 56 0.81 0.01 20.37
CA SER A 56 2.10 0.14 21.04
C SER A 56 2.41 1.56 21.51
N SER A 57 1.94 2.58 20.79
CA SER A 57 2.19 4.00 21.13
C SER A 57 1.10 4.65 21.97
N GLY A 58 -0.08 4.00 22.10
CA GLY A 58 -1.26 4.58 22.72
C GLY A 58 -1.89 5.76 21.96
N THR A 59 -1.46 6.01 20.71
CA THR A 59 -1.97 7.13 19.88
C THR A 59 -2.23 6.71 18.44
N TRP A 60 -3.32 7.23 17.86
CA TRP A 60 -3.71 6.99 16.47
C TRP A 60 -3.31 8.14 15.53
N GLN A 61 -2.53 9.10 16.01
CA GLN A 61 -2.02 10.22 15.22
C GLN A 61 -0.55 10.01 14.90
N ILE A 62 -0.19 10.09 13.61
CA ILE A 62 1.21 9.91 13.18
C ILE A 62 2.11 10.99 13.78
N SER A 63 1.63 12.24 13.85
CA SER A 63 2.40 13.37 14.40
C SER A 63 2.62 13.32 15.91
N ALA A 64 1.83 12.51 16.63
CA ALA A 64 1.92 12.36 18.08
C ALA A 64 2.68 11.11 18.52
N LEU A 65 3.22 10.33 17.56
CA LEU A 65 3.99 9.13 17.86
C LEU A 65 5.28 9.50 18.59
N LYS A 66 5.45 8.96 19.79
CA LYS A 66 6.70 9.04 20.56
C LYS A 66 7.50 7.78 20.30
N PHE A 67 8.58 7.88 19.54
CA PHE A 67 9.39 6.73 19.08
C PHE A 67 10.03 5.98 20.24
N SER A 68 10.43 6.68 21.29
CA SER A 68 11.03 6.10 22.51
C SER A 68 10.09 5.16 23.29
N SER A 69 8.79 5.22 23.02
CA SER A 69 7.79 4.39 23.72
C SER A 69 7.39 3.14 22.96
N ILE A 70 7.80 2.99 21.69
CA ILE A 70 7.41 1.85 20.84
C ILE A 70 8.48 0.77 20.96
N PRO A 71 8.12 -0.48 21.28
CA PRO A 71 9.06 -1.60 21.30
C PRO A 71 9.72 -1.78 19.91
N THR A 72 11.03 -2.00 19.88
CA THR A 72 11.81 -2.16 18.64
C THR A 72 11.23 -3.23 17.72
N MET A 73 10.75 -4.33 18.29
CA MET A 73 10.10 -5.40 17.52
C MET A 73 8.79 -4.95 16.88
N ALA A 74 7.94 -4.21 17.59
CA ALA A 74 6.68 -3.69 17.05
C ALA A 74 6.95 -2.72 15.90
N MET A 75 7.98 -1.89 16.02
CA MET A 75 8.43 -0.97 14.97
C MET A 75 8.96 -1.73 13.76
N ALA A 76 9.79 -2.76 13.95
CA ALA A 76 10.32 -3.58 12.88
C ALA A 76 9.21 -4.32 12.11
N PHE A 77 8.28 -4.98 12.81
CA PHE A 77 7.14 -5.65 12.16
C PHE A 77 6.24 -4.67 11.40
N SER A 78 5.96 -3.51 11.99
CA SER A 78 5.17 -2.47 11.32
C SER A 78 5.88 -1.96 10.06
N GLY A 79 7.19 -1.79 10.10
CA GLY A 79 7.99 -1.39 8.95
C GLY A 79 7.93 -2.40 7.80
N VAL A 80 8.05 -3.69 8.09
CA VAL A 80 7.90 -4.76 7.09
C VAL A 80 6.50 -4.75 6.47
N LEU A 81 5.46 -4.59 7.28
CA LEU A 81 4.07 -4.56 6.79
C LEU A 81 3.80 -3.31 5.94
N ILE A 82 4.35 -2.14 6.32
CA ILE A 82 4.27 -0.92 5.50
C ILE A 82 5.01 -1.12 4.19
N LEU A 83 6.18 -1.76 4.20
CA LEU A 83 6.95 -2.07 2.99
C LEU A 83 6.15 -2.99 2.06
N ILE A 84 5.53 -4.05 2.57
CA ILE A 84 4.66 -4.93 1.77
C ILE A 84 3.51 -4.15 1.15
N ALA A 85 2.85 -3.27 1.91
CA ALA A 85 1.79 -2.42 1.40
C ALA A 85 2.29 -1.47 0.29
N ALA A 86 3.46 -0.87 0.46
CA ALA A 86 4.07 0.01 -0.52
C ALA A 86 4.46 -0.74 -1.81
N LEU A 87 5.12 -1.90 -1.71
CA LEU A 87 5.52 -2.74 -2.84
C LEU A 87 4.30 -3.24 -3.63
N SER A 88 3.25 -3.64 -2.91
CA SER A 88 1.98 -4.08 -3.52
C SER A 88 1.32 -2.96 -4.33
N GLN A 89 1.31 -1.73 -3.80
CA GLN A 89 0.73 -0.57 -4.45
C GLN A 89 1.55 -0.09 -5.65
N SER A 90 2.87 -0.04 -5.50
CA SER A 90 3.79 0.43 -6.56
C SER A 90 4.11 -0.63 -7.60
N ALA A 91 3.44 -1.79 -7.54
CA ALA A 91 3.65 -2.88 -8.48
C ALA A 91 5.12 -3.31 -8.62
N ILE A 92 5.87 -3.28 -7.50
CA ILE A 92 7.25 -3.76 -7.45
C ILE A 92 7.25 -5.28 -7.28
N TRP A 93 8.28 -5.95 -7.78
CA TRP A 93 8.42 -7.40 -7.60
C TRP A 93 8.31 -7.79 -6.09
N PRO A 94 7.51 -8.80 -5.76
CA PRO A 94 6.80 -9.80 -6.59
C PRO A 94 5.37 -9.40 -7.00
N PHE A 95 4.90 -8.20 -6.69
CA PHE A 95 3.50 -7.76 -6.86
C PHE A 95 3.20 -7.08 -8.22
N HIS A 96 4.14 -7.06 -9.17
CA HIS A 96 4.04 -6.32 -10.43
C HIS A 96 2.98 -6.85 -11.43
N ARG A 97 2.52 -8.09 -11.26
CA ARG A 97 1.65 -8.76 -12.26
C ARG A 97 0.32 -8.05 -12.48
N TRP A 98 -0.24 -7.41 -11.48
CA TRP A 98 -1.51 -6.70 -11.62
C TRP A 98 -1.38 -5.48 -12.57
N LEU A 99 -0.25 -4.78 -12.52
CA LEU A 99 0.02 -3.63 -13.39
C LEU A 99 0.24 -4.08 -14.84
N LEU A 100 1.01 -5.13 -15.06
CA LEU A 100 1.21 -5.70 -16.41
C LEU A 100 -0.11 -6.18 -17.02
N SER A 101 -0.99 -6.80 -16.23
CA SER A 101 -2.29 -7.24 -16.71
C SER A 101 -3.25 -6.09 -17.02
N SER A 102 -3.00 -4.89 -16.47
CA SER A 102 -3.85 -3.71 -16.64
C SER A 102 -3.65 -2.98 -17.99
N LEU A 103 -2.72 -3.41 -18.84
CA LEU A 103 -2.49 -2.83 -20.17
C LEU A 103 -3.73 -2.82 -21.07
N ASN A 104 -4.70 -3.69 -20.79
CA ASN A 104 -6.00 -3.72 -21.49
C ASN A 104 -7.01 -2.68 -20.96
N SER A 105 -6.63 -1.86 -19.99
CA SER A 105 -7.52 -0.85 -19.39
C SER A 105 -7.67 0.37 -20.32
N PRO A 106 -8.85 1.04 -20.29
CA PRO A 106 -9.05 2.30 -21.01
C PRO A 106 -8.04 3.39 -20.60
N THR A 107 -7.69 4.28 -21.53
CA THR A 107 -6.71 5.36 -21.32
C THR A 107 -6.94 6.17 -20.03
N PRO A 108 -8.17 6.59 -19.65
CA PRO A 108 -8.38 7.32 -18.41
C PRO A 108 -8.02 6.52 -17.15
N VAL A 109 -8.27 5.19 -17.17
CA VAL A 109 -7.93 4.29 -16.06
C VAL A 109 -6.42 4.15 -15.94
N SER A 110 -5.75 3.96 -17.08
CA SER A 110 -4.29 3.89 -17.15
C SER A 110 -3.64 5.18 -16.65
N ALA A 111 -4.17 6.34 -17.03
CA ALA A 111 -3.70 7.63 -16.56
C ALA A 111 -3.81 7.76 -15.02
N LEU A 112 -4.97 7.39 -14.45
CA LEU A 112 -5.18 7.41 -12.98
C LEU A 112 -4.21 6.48 -12.24
N MET A 113 -3.98 5.28 -12.78
CA MET A 113 -3.02 4.32 -12.21
C MET A 113 -1.61 4.91 -12.17
N HIS A 114 -1.10 5.39 -13.30
CA HIS A 114 0.29 5.83 -13.42
C HIS A 114 0.53 7.20 -12.79
N ALA A 115 -0.41 8.14 -12.89
CA ALA A 115 -0.25 9.47 -12.33
C ALA A 115 -0.44 9.52 -10.80
N GLY A 116 -1.20 8.59 -10.22
CA GLY A 116 -1.58 8.65 -8.82
C GLY A 116 -1.29 7.38 -8.02
N LEU A 117 -2.03 6.32 -8.31
CA LEU A 117 -2.10 5.17 -7.41
C LEU A 117 -0.79 4.37 -7.30
N VAL A 118 -0.05 4.20 -8.38
CA VAL A 118 1.25 3.49 -8.37
C VAL A 118 2.28 4.24 -7.52
N ASN A 119 2.23 5.58 -7.50
CA ASN A 119 3.13 6.40 -6.66
C ASN A 119 2.76 6.38 -5.17
N GLY A 120 1.59 5.84 -4.83
CA GLY A 120 1.10 5.76 -3.45
C GLY A 120 2.04 4.99 -2.51
N GLY A 121 2.77 3.98 -3.00
CA GLY A 121 3.75 3.26 -2.20
C GLY A 121 4.90 4.15 -1.73
N GLY A 122 5.43 5.00 -2.60
CA GLY A 122 6.43 6.00 -2.24
C GLY A 122 5.92 7.00 -1.20
N PHE A 123 4.65 7.42 -1.35
CA PHE A 123 3.99 8.26 -0.34
C PHE A 123 3.91 7.57 1.03
N LEU A 124 3.58 6.27 1.09
CA LEU A 124 3.56 5.52 2.35
C LEU A 124 4.93 5.49 3.01
N ILE A 125 5.98 5.18 2.25
CA ILE A 125 7.36 5.16 2.76
C ILE A 125 7.75 6.53 3.31
N ALA A 126 7.47 7.61 2.57
CA ALA A 126 7.73 8.97 3.02
C ALA A 126 6.93 9.34 4.28
N ARG A 127 5.66 8.93 4.35
CA ARG A 127 4.79 9.23 5.49
C ARG A 127 5.19 8.50 6.77
N PHE A 128 5.75 7.30 6.64
CA PHE A 128 6.26 6.48 7.74
C PHE A 128 7.79 6.41 7.77
N ALA A 129 8.48 7.41 7.19
CA ALA A 129 9.93 7.43 7.08
C ALA A 129 10.65 7.19 8.42
N PHE A 130 10.09 7.66 9.52
CA PHE A 130 10.63 7.46 10.85
C PHE A 130 10.78 5.97 11.24
N VAL A 131 9.84 5.10 10.78
CA VAL A 131 9.92 3.64 11.05
C VAL A 131 11.14 3.06 10.35
N PHE A 132 11.42 3.53 9.13
CA PHE A 132 12.55 3.06 8.33
C PHE A 132 13.89 3.62 8.83
N LEU A 133 13.90 4.88 9.28
CA LEU A 133 15.11 5.53 9.80
C LEU A 133 15.60 4.88 11.11
N GLU A 134 14.69 4.48 11.98
CA GLU A 134 15.01 3.77 13.23
C GLU A 134 15.46 2.32 12.99
N GLN A 135 15.16 1.76 11.82
CA GLN A 135 15.48 0.37 11.46
C GLN A 135 16.42 0.34 10.23
N ALA A 136 17.72 0.53 10.46
CA ALA A 136 18.72 0.66 9.39
C ALA A 136 18.68 -0.49 8.36
N TRP A 137 18.37 -1.72 8.78
CA TRP A 137 18.23 -2.87 7.89
C TRP A 137 17.03 -2.76 6.94
N LEU A 138 15.93 -2.12 7.35
CA LEU A 138 14.77 -1.86 6.47
C LEU A 138 15.09 -0.84 5.39
N MET A 139 15.96 0.13 5.69
CA MET A 139 16.39 1.13 4.70
C MET A 139 17.07 0.48 3.50
N GLN A 140 17.81 -0.60 3.70
CA GLN A 140 18.47 -1.32 2.61
C GLN A 140 17.46 -1.84 1.57
N TRP A 141 16.27 -2.25 1.99
CA TRP A 141 15.21 -2.73 1.10
C TRP A 141 14.43 -1.62 0.38
N VAL A 142 14.53 -0.39 0.85
CA VAL A 142 13.89 0.77 0.20
C VAL A 142 14.74 1.28 -0.97
N PHE A 143 16.06 1.06 -0.94
CA PHE A 143 16.99 1.55 -1.96
C PHE A 143 17.36 0.50 -3.04
N ILE A 144 16.78 -0.69 -3.02
CA ILE A 144 16.91 -1.69 -4.09
C ILE A 144 15.79 -1.52 -5.12
#